data_8117c37b6a04e41378af9327fce3d35c
#
_entry.id   8117c37b6a04e41378af9327fce3d35c
#
_cell.length_a   1.000
_cell.length_b   1.000
_cell.length_c   1.000
_cell.angle_alpha   90.00
_cell.angle_beta   90.00
_cell.angle_gamma   90.00
#
_symmetry.space_group_name_H-M   'P 1'
#
loop_
_entity.id
_entity.type
_entity.pdbx_description
1 polymer ?
#
loop_
_entity_poly.entity_id
_entity_poly.type
_entity_poly.pdbx_seq_one_letter_code
_entity_poly.pdbx_strand_id
1 'polypeptide(L)'
;MSESVELLRIEGVRKTFPGVVALDSVDFDLRSGEVHVLLGENGAGKSTLIKMLSGAYRPDRGRIFAGGQEVRIHGAQDAERLGIATIYQEFNLVPDLTVAENIFLGRQPRRFGMIDRGRMEADAEVLLRRVGLHVSPRARVRELGIARLQMVEIAKALSLDARVLIMDEPTAVLTSEEVDKLFAIVRQLRADGVGVVFITHHLDEIAALGDRVTVLRDGRSIDQVPASTPEAELVQLMVGRSIDQQYPRERPETGPSLLSVRGLTRDGVFHDISFDVKAGEVVGLAGLVGAGRTEVARAVFGADPYDAGTVEVGGERLGKHDVTAAMGAGIGLVPEDRKGQGLVLDASVQENLGLVTLRSATRSGIVDVKGQRTAAARIAEQLGVRMAGLGQHVRTLSGGNQQKVVIGKWLLADTRVLILDEPTRGIDVGAKVEIYQLINELTASGHAVLMISSDLPEVLGMSDRVLVMAQGRIAGELPAHEATQDAVMALAVSAALVIAPDKHAEHAENAEESPRGH
;
A
#
# COMPACT_ATOMS: atom_id res chain seq x y z
N MET A 1 -38.56 -4.11 12.64
CA MET A 1 -37.31 -3.38 12.35
C MET A 1 -37.14 -2.38 13.48
N SER A 2 -36.25 -2.61 14.45
CA SER A 2 -36.00 -1.60 15.49
C SER A 2 -35.30 -0.42 14.82
N GLU A 3 -35.78 0.79 15.05
CA GLU A 3 -35.10 2.01 14.63
C GLU A 3 -33.65 1.96 15.14
N SER A 4 -32.67 1.95 14.25
CA SER A 4 -31.26 1.98 14.64
C SER A 4 -30.95 3.33 15.29
N VAL A 5 -30.50 3.31 16.54
CA VAL A 5 -30.21 4.51 17.32
C VAL A 5 -29.00 5.24 16.72
N GLU A 6 -29.12 6.54 16.45
CA GLU A 6 -28.01 7.40 16.06
C GLU A 6 -27.03 7.54 17.21
N LEU A 7 -25.76 7.11 16.99
CA LEU A 7 -24.68 7.22 17.97
C LEU A 7 -23.89 8.52 17.81
N LEU A 8 -23.61 8.89 16.56
CA LEU A 8 -22.80 10.05 16.20
C LEU A 8 -23.37 10.73 14.98
N ARG A 9 -23.36 12.06 14.97
CA ARG A 9 -23.69 12.87 13.78
C ARG A 9 -22.84 14.13 13.74
N ILE A 10 -22.38 14.47 12.57
CA ILE A 10 -21.55 15.63 12.25
C ILE A 10 -22.29 16.44 11.21
N GLU A 11 -22.42 17.75 11.42
CA GLU A 11 -23.10 18.66 10.52
C GLU A 11 -22.21 19.85 10.16
N GLY A 12 -21.95 20.02 8.85
CA GLY A 12 -21.28 21.19 8.28
C GLY A 12 -19.89 21.46 8.85
N VAL A 13 -19.16 20.42 9.24
CA VAL A 13 -17.87 20.58 9.92
C VAL A 13 -16.81 21.09 8.95
N ARG A 14 -16.12 22.19 9.39
CA ARG A 14 -15.01 22.79 8.67
C ARG A 14 -13.75 22.81 9.54
N LYS A 15 -12.60 22.54 8.89
CA LYS A 15 -11.27 22.65 9.50
C LYS A 15 -10.26 23.22 8.53
N THR A 16 -9.55 24.26 8.98
CA THR A 16 -8.49 24.90 8.20
C THR A 16 -7.16 24.79 8.92
N PHE A 17 -6.08 24.69 8.15
CA PHE A 17 -4.70 24.81 8.61
C PHE A 17 -4.02 25.89 7.78
N PRO A 18 -2.86 26.45 8.18
CA PRO A 18 -2.18 27.45 7.40
C PRO A 18 -1.97 27.02 5.93
N GLY A 19 -2.64 27.73 5.01
CA GLY A 19 -2.57 27.46 3.57
C GLY A 19 -3.43 26.30 3.04
N VAL A 20 -4.19 25.58 3.89
CA VAL A 20 -4.98 24.40 3.46
C VAL A 20 -6.35 24.37 4.16
N VAL A 21 -7.41 24.17 3.38
CA VAL A 21 -8.73 23.79 3.91
C VAL A 21 -8.78 22.27 3.91
N ALA A 22 -8.69 21.66 5.09
CA ALA A 22 -8.65 20.21 5.23
C ALA A 22 -10.05 19.59 5.24
N LEU A 23 -11.05 20.30 5.78
CA LEU A 23 -12.47 19.92 5.72
C LEU A 23 -13.29 21.17 5.41
N ASP A 24 -14.26 21.05 4.51
CA ASP A 24 -15.12 22.14 4.06
C ASP A 24 -16.59 21.69 4.00
N SER A 25 -17.31 21.86 5.12
CA SER A 25 -18.72 21.47 5.28
C SER A 25 -18.96 19.96 5.14
N VAL A 26 -18.29 19.18 5.98
CA VAL A 26 -18.45 17.71 6.02
C VAL A 26 -19.63 17.33 6.89
N ASP A 27 -20.48 16.47 6.35
CA ASP A 27 -21.59 15.79 7.04
C ASP A 27 -21.27 14.30 7.13
N PHE A 28 -21.58 13.68 8.29
CA PHE A 28 -21.39 12.26 8.54
C PHE A 28 -22.28 11.79 9.69
N ASP A 29 -22.83 10.59 9.61
CA ASP A 29 -23.59 9.97 10.69
C ASP A 29 -23.17 8.51 10.92
N LEU A 30 -23.41 8.00 12.14
CA LEU A 30 -23.15 6.62 12.50
C LEU A 30 -24.26 6.09 13.40
N ARG A 31 -24.72 4.90 13.12
CA ARG A 31 -25.79 4.23 13.85
C ARG A 31 -25.29 3.05 14.67
N SER A 32 -26.06 2.66 15.67
CA SER A 32 -25.79 1.48 16.49
C SER A 32 -25.86 0.21 15.64
N GLY A 33 -24.87 -0.68 15.78
CA GLY A 33 -24.81 -1.94 15.04
C GLY A 33 -24.58 -1.76 13.55
N GLU A 34 -23.88 -0.71 13.16
CA GLU A 34 -23.53 -0.39 11.78
C GLU A 34 -22.02 -0.35 11.58
N VAL A 35 -21.56 -0.82 10.44
CA VAL A 35 -20.22 -0.54 9.91
C VAL A 35 -20.36 0.51 8.82
N HIS A 36 -20.02 1.75 9.14
CA HIS A 36 -20.03 2.86 8.20
C HIS A 36 -18.64 3.12 7.67
N VAL A 37 -18.42 2.87 6.41
CA VAL A 37 -17.12 3.05 5.75
C VAL A 37 -16.91 4.52 5.41
N LEU A 38 -15.77 5.07 5.77
CA LEU A 38 -15.32 6.39 5.35
C LEU A 38 -14.28 6.22 4.24
N LEU A 39 -14.71 6.42 3.00
CA LEU A 39 -13.94 6.23 1.78
C LEU A 39 -13.42 7.56 1.25
N GLY A 40 -12.24 7.58 0.66
CA GLY A 40 -11.69 8.76 0.01
C GLY A 40 -10.18 8.63 -0.21
N GLU A 41 -9.65 9.47 -1.09
CA GLU A 41 -8.22 9.52 -1.39
C GLU A 41 -7.36 10.03 -0.22
N ASN A 42 -6.04 9.86 -0.34
CA ASN A 42 -5.11 10.50 0.59
C ASN A 42 -5.20 12.04 0.44
N GLY A 43 -5.37 12.73 1.56
CA GLY A 43 -5.63 14.17 1.55
C GLY A 43 -7.12 14.56 1.47
N ALA A 44 -8.05 13.63 1.29
CA ALA A 44 -9.49 13.89 1.26
C ALA A 44 -10.07 14.44 2.58
N GLY A 45 -9.29 14.41 3.67
CA GLY A 45 -9.71 14.92 4.98
C GLY A 45 -10.05 13.84 6.01
N LYS A 46 -9.99 12.54 5.67
CA LYS A 46 -10.34 11.41 6.57
C LYS A 46 -9.63 11.51 7.93
N SER A 47 -8.30 11.56 7.92
CA SER A 47 -7.50 11.63 9.15
C SER A 47 -7.76 12.92 9.95
N THR A 48 -8.14 14.03 9.30
CA THR A 48 -8.54 15.26 9.99
C THR A 48 -9.88 15.08 10.71
N LEU A 49 -10.84 14.42 10.07
CA LEU A 49 -12.15 14.10 10.67
C LEU A 49 -11.99 13.18 11.86
N ILE A 50 -11.18 12.11 11.75
CA ILE A 50 -10.86 11.22 12.86
C ILE A 50 -10.24 11.97 14.04
N LYS A 51 -9.22 12.80 13.76
CA LYS A 51 -8.54 13.59 14.79
C LYS A 51 -9.45 14.60 15.47
N MET A 52 -10.54 15.03 14.82
CA MET A 52 -11.57 15.82 15.48
C MET A 52 -12.46 14.97 16.39
N LEU A 53 -12.89 13.79 15.93
CA LEU A 53 -13.71 12.89 16.71
C LEU A 53 -12.97 12.31 17.93
N SER A 54 -11.66 12.11 17.79
CA SER A 54 -10.79 11.70 18.92
C SER A 54 -10.37 12.85 19.84
N GLY A 55 -10.76 14.10 19.53
CA GLY A 55 -10.46 15.28 20.34
C GLY A 55 -9.06 15.88 20.14
N ALA A 56 -8.26 15.37 19.19
CA ALA A 56 -6.96 15.93 18.87
C ALA A 56 -7.06 17.29 18.16
N TYR A 57 -8.12 17.50 17.35
CA TYR A 57 -8.42 18.76 16.69
C TYR A 57 -9.81 19.26 17.03
N ARG A 58 -10.01 20.57 17.01
CA ARG A 58 -11.33 21.21 17.15
C ARG A 58 -11.81 21.68 15.78
N PRO A 59 -13.12 21.52 15.48
CA PRO A 59 -13.69 22.14 14.28
C PRO A 59 -13.62 23.67 14.38
N ASP A 60 -13.42 24.33 13.24
CA ASP A 60 -13.49 25.79 13.16
C ASP A 60 -14.94 26.24 13.01
N ARG A 61 -15.79 25.41 12.36
CA ARG A 61 -17.25 25.57 12.21
C ARG A 61 -17.92 24.19 12.17
N GLY A 62 -19.26 24.21 12.29
CA GLY A 62 -20.07 22.98 12.28
C GLY A 62 -20.39 22.49 13.68
N ARG A 63 -21.13 21.37 13.78
CA ARG A 63 -21.63 20.80 15.02
C ARG A 63 -21.38 19.30 15.07
N ILE A 64 -21.15 18.77 16.26
CA ILE A 64 -21.01 17.33 16.53
C ILE A 64 -22.10 16.94 17.53
N PHE A 65 -22.80 15.83 17.25
CA PHE A 65 -23.82 15.28 18.12
C PHE A 65 -23.42 13.85 18.52
N ALA A 66 -23.60 13.52 19.78
CA ALA A 66 -23.43 12.18 20.33
C ALA A 66 -24.69 11.77 21.07
N GLY A 67 -25.31 10.64 20.67
CA GLY A 67 -26.59 10.20 21.22
C GLY A 67 -27.69 11.25 21.11
N GLY A 68 -27.74 12.01 20.02
CA GLY A 68 -28.72 13.05 19.73
C GLY A 68 -28.48 14.40 20.44
N GLN A 69 -27.45 14.52 21.26
CA GLN A 69 -27.10 15.77 21.96
C GLN A 69 -25.89 16.44 21.32
N GLU A 70 -25.96 17.77 21.16
CA GLU A 70 -24.82 18.54 20.69
C GLU A 70 -23.70 18.50 21.73
N VAL A 71 -22.48 18.13 21.30
CA VAL A 71 -21.32 17.96 22.16
C VAL A 71 -20.12 18.76 21.64
N ARG A 72 -19.22 19.11 22.56
CA ARG A 72 -17.92 19.70 22.24
C ARG A 72 -16.81 18.78 22.75
N ILE A 73 -15.99 18.29 21.84
CA ILE A 73 -14.87 17.42 22.16
C ILE A 73 -13.62 18.29 22.27
N HIS A 74 -13.10 18.45 23.48
CA HIS A 74 -11.94 19.31 23.77
C HIS A 74 -10.64 18.51 23.86
N GLY A 75 -10.71 17.19 24.01
CA GLY A 75 -9.57 16.30 24.16
C GLY A 75 -9.97 14.83 24.15
N ALA A 76 -8.99 13.93 24.18
CA ALA A 76 -9.20 12.49 24.12
C ALA A 76 -10.11 11.98 25.26
N GLN A 77 -9.98 12.53 26.47
CA GLN A 77 -10.83 12.15 27.60
C GLN A 77 -12.31 12.47 27.38
N ASP A 78 -12.64 13.53 26.63
CA ASP A 78 -14.03 13.85 26.30
C ASP A 78 -14.58 12.85 25.29
N ALA A 79 -13.78 12.48 24.26
CA ALA A 79 -14.15 11.43 23.31
C ALA A 79 -14.38 10.08 24.02
N GLU A 80 -13.49 9.69 24.92
CA GLU A 80 -13.63 8.47 25.73
C GLU A 80 -14.91 8.48 26.58
N ARG A 81 -15.25 9.62 27.25
CA ARG A 81 -16.49 9.74 28.03
C ARG A 81 -17.74 9.64 27.16
N LEU A 82 -17.68 10.04 25.91
CA LEU A 82 -18.76 9.88 24.93
C LEU A 82 -18.83 8.45 24.36
N GLY A 83 -17.92 7.56 24.78
CA GLY A 83 -17.82 6.20 24.29
C GLY A 83 -17.22 6.10 22.88
N ILE A 84 -16.40 7.08 22.47
CA ILE A 84 -15.68 7.08 21.19
C ILE A 84 -14.25 6.58 21.42
N ALA A 85 -13.89 5.46 20.82
CA ALA A 85 -12.54 4.92 20.82
C ALA A 85 -11.97 4.94 19.39
N THR A 86 -10.68 5.23 19.27
CA THR A 86 -10.00 5.33 17.97
C THR A 86 -8.78 4.43 17.95
N ILE A 87 -8.70 3.59 16.92
CA ILE A 87 -7.53 2.79 16.56
C ILE A 87 -6.91 3.49 15.35
N TYR A 88 -5.68 3.97 15.51
CA TYR A 88 -4.94 4.68 14.48
C TYR A 88 -4.13 3.72 13.61
N GLN A 89 -3.72 4.16 12.45
CA GLN A 89 -2.85 3.43 11.52
C GLN A 89 -1.51 3.04 12.16
N GLU A 90 -0.94 3.93 12.99
CA GLU A 90 0.25 3.63 13.81
C GLU A 90 -0.18 3.17 15.21
N PHE A 91 0.44 2.12 15.73
CA PHE A 91 0.10 1.57 17.04
C PHE A 91 0.44 2.53 18.18
N ASN A 92 -0.57 2.79 19.03
CA ASN A 92 -0.43 3.60 20.25
C ASN A 92 -0.18 2.72 21.49
N LEU A 93 0.69 1.72 21.35
CA LEU A 93 1.09 0.82 22.43
C LEU A 93 2.50 1.16 22.90
N VAL A 94 2.72 1.04 24.20
CA VAL A 94 4.05 1.21 24.81
C VAL A 94 4.79 -0.13 24.79
N PRO A 95 5.88 -0.29 24.01
CA PRO A 95 6.50 -1.60 23.75
C PRO A 95 7.00 -2.30 25.02
N ASP A 96 7.49 -1.54 26.01
CA ASP A 96 8.09 -2.07 27.23
C ASP A 96 7.09 -2.44 28.33
N LEU A 97 5.83 -2.04 28.18
CA LEU A 97 4.75 -2.42 29.08
C LEU A 97 4.15 -3.77 28.68
N THR A 98 3.50 -4.42 29.65
CA THR A 98 2.73 -5.64 29.40
C THR A 98 1.45 -5.34 28.63
N VAL A 99 0.83 -6.39 28.07
CA VAL A 99 -0.48 -6.30 27.39
C VAL A 99 -1.53 -5.70 28.32
N ALA A 100 -1.63 -6.20 29.56
CA ALA A 100 -2.59 -5.69 30.54
C ALA A 100 -2.34 -4.21 30.90
N GLU A 101 -1.06 -3.82 31.08
CA GLU A 101 -0.70 -2.43 31.35
C GLU A 101 -1.03 -1.49 30.18
N ASN A 102 -0.89 -1.96 28.92
CA ASN A 102 -1.29 -1.21 27.73
C ASN A 102 -2.82 -1.05 27.63
N ILE A 103 -3.57 -2.14 27.83
CA ILE A 103 -5.04 -2.10 27.79
C ILE A 103 -5.61 -1.09 28.79
N PHE A 104 -5.07 -1.05 30.00
CA PHE A 104 -5.54 -0.17 31.09
C PHE A 104 -4.66 1.05 31.31
N LEU A 105 -3.85 1.44 30.34
CA LEU A 105 -2.95 2.59 30.44
C LEU A 105 -3.72 3.87 30.85
N GLY A 106 -3.29 4.49 31.96
CA GLY A 106 -3.95 5.68 32.53
C GLY A 106 -5.22 5.37 33.35
N ARG A 107 -5.73 4.12 33.35
CA ARG A 107 -6.99 3.70 33.97
C ARG A 107 -6.83 2.41 34.77
N GLN A 108 -5.62 2.13 35.25
CA GLN A 108 -5.33 0.92 36.01
C GLN A 108 -6.26 0.79 37.22
N PRO A 109 -6.90 -0.38 37.43
CA PRO A 109 -7.71 -0.63 38.61
C PRO A 109 -6.87 -0.46 39.86
N ARG A 110 -7.45 0.19 40.87
CA ARG A 110 -6.75 0.47 42.14
C ARG A 110 -7.47 -0.15 43.31
N ARG A 111 -6.68 -0.65 44.26
CA ARG A 111 -7.16 -1.10 45.58
C ARG A 111 -6.32 -0.45 46.67
N PHE A 112 -6.94 0.25 47.60
CA PHE A 112 -6.27 1.02 48.66
C PHE A 112 -5.21 2.01 48.12
N GLY A 113 -5.46 2.66 46.98
CA GLY A 113 -4.55 3.63 46.35
C GLY A 113 -3.43 3.03 45.51
N MET A 114 -3.17 1.73 45.61
CA MET A 114 -2.18 0.99 44.78
C MET A 114 -2.84 0.32 43.56
N ILE A 115 -2.07 0.08 42.52
CA ILE A 115 -2.53 -0.65 41.32
C ILE A 115 -2.83 -2.10 41.69
N ASP A 116 -4.07 -2.54 41.44
CA ASP A 116 -4.49 -3.93 41.62
C ASP A 116 -4.12 -4.74 40.35
N ARG A 117 -2.89 -5.26 40.33
CA ARG A 117 -2.36 -6.01 39.21
C ARG A 117 -3.16 -7.28 38.91
N GLY A 118 -3.60 -7.99 39.94
CA GLY A 118 -4.37 -9.22 39.78
C GLY A 118 -5.70 -8.99 39.08
N ARG A 119 -6.43 -7.93 39.46
CA ARG A 119 -7.65 -7.52 38.80
C ARG A 119 -7.38 -7.04 37.39
N MET A 120 -6.35 -6.22 37.17
CA MET A 120 -5.97 -5.71 35.84
C MET A 120 -5.69 -6.85 34.87
N GLU A 121 -4.93 -7.88 35.29
CA GLU A 121 -4.62 -9.04 34.48
C GLU A 121 -5.87 -9.89 34.19
N ALA A 122 -6.74 -10.10 35.15
CA ALA A 122 -7.98 -10.84 34.96
C ALA A 122 -8.96 -10.12 34.02
N ASP A 123 -9.14 -8.81 34.18
CA ASP A 123 -9.98 -7.99 33.31
C ASP A 123 -9.40 -7.96 31.88
N ALA A 124 -8.07 -7.86 31.74
CA ALA A 124 -7.40 -7.94 30.44
C ALA A 124 -7.63 -9.29 29.74
N GLU A 125 -7.57 -10.40 30.49
CA GLU A 125 -7.79 -11.74 29.92
C GLU A 125 -9.20 -11.91 29.36
N VAL A 126 -10.21 -11.30 29.99
CA VAL A 126 -11.60 -11.30 29.48
C VAL A 126 -11.67 -10.56 28.13
N LEU A 127 -11.03 -9.38 28.05
CA LEU A 127 -11.01 -8.58 26.82
C LEU A 127 -10.24 -9.27 25.69
N LEU A 128 -9.09 -9.89 26.00
CA LEU A 128 -8.29 -10.65 25.04
C LEU A 128 -9.07 -11.84 24.47
N ARG A 129 -9.80 -12.57 25.33
CA ARG A 129 -10.68 -13.65 24.85
C ARG A 129 -11.80 -13.14 23.95
N ARG A 130 -12.37 -11.96 24.23
CA ARG A 130 -13.43 -11.34 23.43
C ARG A 130 -12.95 -11.02 22.00
N VAL A 131 -11.68 -10.63 21.83
CA VAL A 131 -11.05 -10.39 20.53
C VAL A 131 -10.36 -11.63 19.95
N GLY A 132 -10.56 -12.81 20.53
CA GLY A 132 -9.99 -14.07 20.05
C GLY A 132 -8.45 -14.15 20.15
N LEU A 133 -7.83 -13.30 20.98
CA LEU A 133 -6.38 -13.27 21.15
C LEU A 133 -5.93 -14.14 22.34
N HIS A 134 -5.21 -15.21 22.03
CA HIS A 134 -4.61 -16.10 23.02
C HIS A 134 -3.17 -15.68 23.32
N VAL A 135 -3.01 -14.71 24.22
CA VAL A 135 -1.71 -14.23 24.71
C VAL A 135 -1.78 -13.98 26.21
N SER A 136 -0.68 -14.18 26.92
CA SER A 136 -0.64 -13.87 28.36
C SER A 136 -0.80 -12.36 28.59
N PRO A 137 -1.68 -11.90 29.51
CA PRO A 137 -1.76 -10.49 29.89
C PRO A 137 -0.44 -9.90 30.39
N ARG A 138 0.50 -10.75 30.84
CA ARG A 138 1.84 -10.37 31.30
C ARG A 138 2.88 -10.31 30.18
N ALA A 139 2.59 -10.79 28.97
CA ALA A 139 3.50 -10.70 27.82
C ALA A 139 3.81 -9.22 27.52
N ARG A 140 5.05 -8.92 27.15
CA ARG A 140 5.42 -7.57 26.73
C ARG A 140 5.00 -7.31 25.31
N VAL A 141 4.49 -6.11 25.05
CA VAL A 141 3.98 -5.72 23.73
C VAL A 141 5.05 -5.84 22.65
N ARG A 142 6.31 -5.50 22.93
CA ARG A 142 7.45 -5.64 22.00
C ARG A 142 7.72 -7.08 21.51
N GLU A 143 7.18 -8.09 22.19
CA GLU A 143 7.37 -9.51 21.86
C GLU A 143 6.27 -10.02 20.91
N LEU A 144 5.28 -9.18 20.60
CA LEU A 144 4.15 -9.55 19.78
C LEU A 144 4.38 -9.20 18.31
N GLY A 145 3.91 -10.07 17.42
CA GLY A 145 3.80 -9.76 15.99
C GLY A 145 2.69 -8.73 15.71
N ILE A 146 2.75 -8.12 14.54
CA ILE A 146 1.90 -6.98 14.12
C ILE A 146 0.40 -7.25 14.30
N ALA A 147 -0.09 -8.40 13.82
CA ALA A 147 -1.50 -8.77 13.96
C ALA A 147 -1.95 -8.87 15.43
N ARG A 148 -1.08 -9.37 16.32
CA ARG A 148 -1.38 -9.43 17.76
C ARG A 148 -1.41 -8.04 18.38
N LEU A 149 -0.56 -7.11 17.92
CA LEU A 149 -0.60 -5.71 18.34
C LEU A 149 -1.94 -5.08 17.98
N GLN A 150 -2.45 -5.33 16.77
CA GLN A 150 -3.78 -4.87 16.34
C GLN A 150 -4.89 -5.37 17.27
N MET A 151 -4.85 -6.65 17.64
CA MET A 151 -5.83 -7.23 18.55
C MET A 151 -5.74 -6.62 19.97
N VAL A 152 -4.54 -6.27 20.44
CA VAL A 152 -4.35 -5.56 21.72
C VAL A 152 -4.94 -4.14 21.66
N GLU A 153 -4.78 -3.41 20.55
CA GLU A 153 -5.42 -2.09 20.35
C GLU A 153 -6.95 -2.21 20.39
N ILE A 154 -7.53 -3.23 19.76
CA ILE A 154 -8.98 -3.47 19.82
C ILE A 154 -9.41 -3.79 21.25
N ALA A 155 -8.69 -4.67 21.97
CA ALA A 155 -8.98 -4.99 23.36
C ALA A 155 -8.89 -3.75 24.27
N LYS A 156 -7.92 -2.86 24.01
CA LYS A 156 -7.79 -1.56 24.69
C LYS A 156 -8.98 -0.65 24.40
N ALA A 157 -9.44 -0.56 23.15
CA ALA A 157 -10.63 0.20 22.78
C ALA A 157 -11.89 -0.34 23.47
N LEU A 158 -12.07 -1.67 23.52
CA LEU A 158 -13.19 -2.31 24.20
C LEU A 158 -13.19 -2.10 25.72
N SER A 159 -12.01 -1.91 26.32
CA SER A 159 -11.91 -1.61 27.77
C SER A 159 -12.47 -0.23 28.14
N LEU A 160 -12.83 0.60 27.15
CA LEU A 160 -13.46 1.92 27.31
C LEU A 160 -14.98 1.86 27.26
N ASP A 161 -15.61 0.67 27.22
CA ASP A 161 -17.04 0.51 26.95
C ASP A 161 -17.49 1.29 25.70
N ALA A 162 -16.64 1.27 24.65
CA ALA A 162 -16.82 2.02 23.45
C ALA A 162 -18.13 1.64 22.74
N ARG A 163 -18.96 2.64 22.47
CA ARG A 163 -20.15 2.52 21.61
C ARG A 163 -19.85 2.89 20.14
N VAL A 164 -18.82 3.71 19.95
CA VAL A 164 -18.31 4.11 18.65
C VAL A 164 -16.84 3.69 18.55
N LEU A 165 -16.51 2.88 17.56
CA LEU A 165 -15.15 2.44 17.28
C LEU A 165 -14.71 2.98 15.94
N ILE A 166 -13.67 3.80 15.92
CA ILE A 166 -13.06 4.33 14.70
C ILE A 166 -11.80 3.51 14.40
N MET A 167 -11.69 2.96 13.19
CA MET A 167 -10.55 2.17 12.73
C MET A 167 -9.94 2.83 11.49
N ASP A 168 -8.71 3.32 11.61
CA ASP A 168 -7.99 4.01 10.54
C ASP A 168 -7.03 3.05 9.83
N GLU A 169 -7.41 2.58 8.63
CA GLU A 169 -6.68 1.61 7.80
C GLU A 169 -6.16 0.38 8.58
N PRO A 170 -7.03 -0.35 9.30
CA PRO A 170 -6.59 -1.39 10.24
C PRO A 170 -6.01 -2.63 9.56
N THR A 171 -6.14 -2.76 8.26
CA THR A 171 -5.73 -3.92 7.44
C THR A 171 -4.40 -3.72 6.71
N ALA A 172 -3.88 -2.50 6.66
CA ALA A 172 -2.73 -2.10 5.83
C ALA A 172 -1.45 -2.95 6.00
N VAL A 173 -1.30 -3.61 7.15
CA VAL A 173 -0.11 -4.41 7.50
C VAL A 173 -0.42 -5.87 7.84
N LEU A 174 -1.66 -6.31 7.56
CA LEU A 174 -2.15 -7.65 7.88
C LEU A 174 -2.10 -8.57 6.66
N THR A 175 -1.90 -9.86 6.90
CA THR A 175 -2.10 -10.91 5.88
C THR A 175 -3.59 -11.16 5.65
N SER A 176 -3.97 -11.78 4.53
CA SER A 176 -5.38 -12.08 4.21
C SER A 176 -6.07 -12.89 5.33
N GLU A 177 -5.39 -13.89 5.91
CA GLU A 177 -5.93 -14.67 7.04
C GLU A 177 -6.17 -13.81 8.30
N GLU A 178 -5.30 -12.83 8.54
CA GLU A 178 -5.43 -11.90 9.67
C GLU A 178 -6.54 -10.88 9.43
N VAL A 179 -6.75 -10.44 8.20
CA VAL A 179 -7.89 -9.60 7.78
C VAL A 179 -9.21 -10.32 8.04
N ASP A 180 -9.33 -11.60 7.67
CA ASP A 180 -10.54 -12.40 7.93
C ASP A 180 -10.87 -12.48 9.42
N LYS A 181 -9.85 -12.65 10.27
CA LYS A 181 -10.00 -12.65 11.74
C LYS A 181 -10.46 -11.30 12.25
N LEU A 182 -9.88 -10.20 11.75
CA LEU A 182 -10.29 -8.84 12.08
C LEU A 182 -11.77 -8.61 11.69
N PHE A 183 -12.16 -9.00 10.49
CA PHE A 183 -13.54 -8.86 10.00
C PHE A 183 -14.54 -9.65 10.86
N ALA A 184 -14.17 -10.85 11.31
CA ALA A 184 -15.00 -11.62 12.23
C ALA A 184 -15.24 -10.88 13.54
N ILE A 185 -14.19 -10.23 14.08
CA ILE A 185 -14.30 -9.41 15.31
C ILE A 185 -15.20 -8.20 15.07
N VAL A 186 -15.01 -7.47 13.96
CA VAL A 186 -15.83 -6.29 13.64
C VAL A 186 -17.30 -6.69 13.47
N ARG A 187 -17.59 -7.82 12.81
CA ARG A 187 -18.97 -8.35 12.71
C ARG A 187 -19.57 -8.69 14.08
N GLN A 188 -18.77 -9.23 15.01
CA GLN A 188 -19.23 -9.49 16.38
C GLN A 188 -19.52 -8.19 17.12
N LEU A 189 -18.64 -7.19 17.05
CA LEU A 189 -18.85 -5.87 17.67
C LEU A 189 -20.11 -5.18 17.13
N ARG A 190 -20.32 -5.26 15.81
CA ARG A 190 -21.56 -4.79 15.17
C ARG A 190 -22.79 -5.49 15.76
N ALA A 191 -22.76 -6.82 15.91
CA ALA A 191 -23.85 -7.60 16.50
C ALA A 191 -24.10 -7.22 17.97
N ASP A 192 -23.06 -6.82 18.70
CA ASP A 192 -23.13 -6.31 20.08
C ASP A 192 -23.68 -4.86 20.14
N GLY A 193 -24.01 -4.23 19.00
CA GLY A 193 -24.55 -2.87 18.92
C GLY A 193 -23.51 -1.75 18.86
N VAL A 194 -22.23 -2.07 18.73
CA VAL A 194 -21.17 -1.06 18.51
C VAL A 194 -21.29 -0.49 17.09
N GLY A 195 -21.28 0.83 16.95
CA GLY A 195 -21.14 1.50 15.66
C GLY A 195 -19.66 1.59 15.29
N VAL A 196 -19.32 1.16 14.08
CA VAL A 196 -17.93 1.14 13.61
C VAL A 196 -17.75 2.11 12.44
N VAL A 197 -16.83 3.07 12.56
CA VAL A 197 -16.33 3.86 11.44
C VAL A 197 -15.09 3.14 10.92
N PHE A 198 -15.20 2.56 9.72
CA PHE A 198 -14.12 1.80 9.10
C PHE A 198 -13.52 2.59 7.96
N ILE A 199 -12.24 2.92 8.05
CA ILE A 199 -11.56 3.70 7.01
C ILE A 199 -10.66 2.75 6.24
N THR A 200 -10.87 2.71 4.94
CA THR A 200 -10.07 1.94 4.00
C THR A 200 -10.01 2.63 2.65
N HIS A 201 -9.02 2.26 1.87
CA HIS A 201 -8.94 2.55 0.44
C HIS A 201 -9.03 1.26 -0.41
N HIS A 202 -9.23 0.10 0.25
CA HIS A 202 -9.43 -1.20 -0.39
C HIS A 202 -10.93 -1.43 -0.62
N LEU A 203 -11.34 -1.51 -1.89
CA LEU A 203 -12.74 -1.58 -2.28
C LEU A 203 -13.38 -2.95 -1.96
N ASP A 204 -12.60 -4.02 -2.02
CA ASP A 204 -12.99 -5.38 -1.61
C ASP A 204 -13.41 -5.46 -0.13
N GLU A 205 -12.76 -4.71 0.75
CA GLU A 205 -13.09 -4.65 2.17
C GLU A 205 -14.47 -4.01 2.41
N ILE A 206 -14.84 -3.03 1.58
CA ILE A 206 -16.12 -2.34 1.65
C ILE A 206 -17.27 -3.33 1.46
N ALA A 207 -17.21 -4.10 0.37
CA ALA A 207 -18.23 -5.10 0.05
C ALA A 207 -18.29 -6.22 1.09
N ALA A 208 -17.14 -6.58 1.70
CA ALA A 208 -17.04 -7.67 2.68
C ALA A 208 -17.58 -7.30 4.07
N LEU A 209 -17.50 -6.02 4.47
CA LEU A 209 -17.73 -5.60 5.86
C LEU A 209 -18.74 -4.47 6.02
N GLY A 210 -18.80 -3.54 5.07
CA GLY A 210 -19.56 -2.29 5.19
C GLY A 210 -21.09 -2.46 5.08
N ASP A 211 -21.82 -1.53 5.67
CA ASP A 211 -23.27 -1.33 5.47
C ASP A 211 -23.53 -0.11 4.59
N ARG A 212 -22.88 1.00 4.91
CA ARG A 212 -22.94 2.27 4.16
C ARG A 212 -21.53 2.82 3.94
N VAL A 213 -21.40 3.65 2.92
CA VAL A 213 -20.15 4.32 2.56
C VAL A 213 -20.41 5.82 2.46
N THR A 214 -19.65 6.63 3.20
CA THR A 214 -19.54 8.06 2.94
C THR A 214 -18.25 8.32 2.17
N VAL A 215 -18.37 8.92 1.01
CA VAL A 215 -17.22 9.28 0.16
C VAL A 215 -16.78 10.71 0.47
N LEU A 216 -15.52 10.85 0.91
CA LEU A 216 -14.85 12.14 1.08
C LEU A 216 -13.94 12.44 -0.11
N ARG A 217 -14.03 13.66 -0.64
CA ARG A 217 -13.14 14.18 -1.68
C ARG A 217 -12.92 15.69 -1.48
N ASP A 218 -11.65 16.12 -1.53
CA ASP A 218 -11.25 17.53 -1.40
C ASP A 218 -11.82 18.20 -0.13
N GLY A 219 -11.88 17.46 0.97
CA GLY A 219 -12.39 17.94 2.25
C GLY A 219 -13.92 18.04 2.35
N ARG A 220 -14.69 17.47 1.43
CA ARG A 220 -16.16 17.47 1.40
C ARG A 220 -16.73 16.06 1.38
N SER A 221 -17.88 15.86 2.01
CA SER A 221 -18.70 14.67 1.77
C SER A 221 -19.39 14.81 0.42
N ILE A 222 -19.08 13.90 -0.50
CA ILE A 222 -19.60 13.92 -1.88
C ILE A 222 -20.94 13.21 -1.94
N ASP A 223 -20.98 11.99 -1.42
CA ASP A 223 -22.21 11.19 -1.40
C ASP A 223 -22.16 10.16 -0.27
N GLN A 224 -23.33 9.60 0.06
CA GLN A 224 -23.50 8.51 0.99
C GLN A 224 -24.30 7.40 0.33
N VAL A 225 -23.65 6.26 0.09
CA VAL A 225 -24.19 5.16 -0.70
C VAL A 225 -24.15 3.83 0.08
N PRO A 226 -24.97 2.82 -0.28
CA PRO A 226 -24.86 1.48 0.28
C PRO A 226 -23.47 0.86 -0.01
N ALA A 227 -22.97 0.03 0.88
CA ALA A 227 -21.70 -0.69 0.64
C ALA A 227 -21.79 -1.72 -0.50
N SER A 228 -23.00 -2.07 -0.95
CA SER A 228 -23.25 -2.88 -2.14
C SER A 228 -23.12 -2.12 -3.46
N THR A 229 -22.82 -0.82 -3.41
CA THR A 229 -22.59 -0.01 -4.62
C THR A 229 -21.43 -0.60 -5.42
N PRO A 230 -21.55 -0.74 -6.75
CA PRO A 230 -20.49 -1.29 -7.58
C PRO A 230 -19.18 -0.52 -7.41
N GLU A 231 -18.07 -1.26 -7.40
CA GLU A 231 -16.70 -0.70 -7.26
C GLU A 231 -16.46 0.47 -8.21
N ALA A 232 -16.95 0.32 -9.43
CA ALA A 232 -16.92 1.31 -10.50
C ALA A 232 -17.48 2.67 -10.09
N GLU A 233 -18.60 2.67 -9.43
CA GLU A 233 -19.31 3.88 -8.99
C GLU A 233 -18.60 4.48 -7.77
N LEU A 234 -18.12 3.64 -6.84
CA LEU A 234 -17.32 4.10 -5.70
C LEU A 234 -16.05 4.82 -6.14
N VAL A 235 -15.33 4.27 -7.12
CA VAL A 235 -14.15 4.92 -7.71
C VAL A 235 -14.52 6.25 -8.38
N GLN A 236 -15.61 6.28 -9.13
CA GLN A 236 -16.09 7.53 -9.75
C GLN A 236 -16.40 8.62 -8.71
N LEU A 237 -17.05 8.26 -7.61
CA LEU A 237 -17.32 9.20 -6.50
C LEU A 237 -16.02 9.69 -5.84
N MET A 238 -15.05 8.79 -5.61
CA MET A 238 -13.76 9.12 -5.00
C MET A 238 -12.91 10.06 -5.86
N VAL A 239 -12.76 9.70 -7.15
CA VAL A 239 -11.82 10.39 -8.08
C VAL A 239 -12.51 11.51 -8.83
N GLY A 240 -13.83 11.45 -9.00
CA GLY A 240 -14.63 12.40 -9.79
C GLY A 240 -14.52 12.20 -11.31
N ARG A 241 -14.00 11.04 -11.74
CA ARG A 241 -13.87 10.65 -13.16
C ARG A 241 -14.42 9.25 -13.38
N SER A 242 -14.86 8.92 -14.59
CA SER A 242 -15.36 7.59 -14.94
C SER A 242 -14.25 6.53 -14.96
N ILE A 243 -14.61 5.27 -14.72
CA ILE A 243 -13.67 4.12 -14.67
C ILE A 243 -12.97 3.85 -16.00
N ASP A 244 -13.59 4.16 -17.14
CA ASP A 244 -12.90 4.06 -18.44
C ASP A 244 -11.59 4.88 -18.51
N GLN A 245 -11.34 5.71 -17.47
CA GLN A 245 -10.12 6.49 -17.27
C GLN A 245 -9.21 5.96 -16.15
N GLN A 246 -9.52 4.82 -15.53
CA GLN A 246 -8.69 4.28 -14.45
C GLN A 246 -7.36 3.73 -14.98
N TYR A 247 -7.40 3.07 -16.13
CA TYR A 247 -6.21 2.57 -16.83
C TYR A 247 -6.16 3.21 -18.23
N PRO A 248 -5.69 4.46 -18.33
CA PRO A 248 -5.76 5.25 -19.56
C PRO A 248 -4.67 4.82 -20.57
N ARG A 249 -4.54 3.51 -20.84
CA ARG A 249 -3.47 3.02 -21.74
C ARG A 249 -3.67 3.49 -23.18
N GLU A 250 -2.73 4.30 -23.64
CA GLU A 250 -2.57 4.67 -25.04
C GLU A 250 -1.47 3.80 -25.65
N ARG A 251 -1.75 3.16 -26.79
CA ARG A 251 -0.83 2.23 -27.45
C ARG A 251 -0.21 2.90 -28.68
N PRO A 252 0.98 3.51 -28.56
CA PRO A 252 1.69 4.04 -29.72
C PRO A 252 2.19 2.90 -30.61
N GLU A 253 2.60 3.22 -31.85
CA GLU A 253 3.31 2.25 -32.69
C GLU A 253 4.61 1.82 -32.00
N THR A 254 4.84 0.52 -31.95
CA THR A 254 6.05 -0.03 -31.33
C THR A 254 7.24 0.07 -32.30
N GLY A 255 8.36 0.53 -31.76
CA GLY A 255 9.63 0.62 -32.48
C GLY A 255 10.50 -0.65 -32.35
N PRO A 256 11.81 -0.51 -32.54
CA PRO A 256 12.76 -1.63 -32.39
C PRO A 256 12.83 -2.13 -30.95
N SER A 257 13.32 -3.37 -30.74
CA SER A 257 13.61 -3.91 -29.43
C SER A 257 14.71 -3.09 -28.74
N LEU A 258 14.41 -2.54 -27.57
CA LEU A 258 15.37 -1.81 -26.74
C LEU A 258 15.99 -2.68 -25.65
N LEU A 259 15.25 -3.62 -25.09
CA LEU A 259 15.72 -4.58 -24.11
C LEU A 259 15.52 -5.99 -24.64
N SER A 260 16.56 -6.81 -24.56
CA SER A 260 16.52 -8.22 -24.94
C SER A 260 17.15 -9.07 -23.85
N VAL A 261 16.38 -10.00 -23.31
CA VAL A 261 16.80 -10.95 -22.27
C VAL A 261 16.72 -12.35 -22.84
N ARG A 262 17.80 -13.14 -22.72
CA ARG A 262 17.88 -14.49 -23.29
C ARG A 262 18.47 -15.47 -22.29
N GLY A 263 17.71 -16.51 -21.95
CA GLY A 263 18.13 -17.62 -21.11
C GLY A 263 18.61 -17.22 -19.72
N LEU A 264 18.09 -16.09 -19.18
CA LEU A 264 18.56 -15.56 -17.90
C LEU A 264 18.21 -16.57 -16.79
N THR A 265 19.23 -17.00 -16.04
CA THR A 265 19.10 -18.04 -15.01
C THR A 265 19.88 -17.65 -13.76
N ARG A 266 19.27 -17.84 -12.60
CA ARG A 266 19.88 -17.77 -11.28
C ARG A 266 19.41 -18.97 -10.48
N ASP A 267 20.35 -19.84 -10.13
CA ASP A 267 20.06 -21.10 -9.45
C ASP A 267 19.21 -20.89 -8.18
N GLY A 268 18.15 -21.70 -8.07
CA GLY A 268 17.22 -21.64 -6.93
C GLY A 268 16.26 -20.44 -6.91
N VAL A 269 16.31 -19.52 -7.90
CA VAL A 269 15.49 -18.31 -7.92
C VAL A 269 14.65 -18.22 -9.21
N PHE A 270 15.29 -18.19 -10.38
CA PHE A 270 14.61 -18.19 -11.68
C PHE A 270 15.43 -18.92 -12.74
N HIS A 271 14.76 -19.41 -13.78
CA HIS A 271 15.40 -20.28 -14.76
C HIS A 271 14.87 -20.04 -16.18
N ASP A 272 15.82 -19.87 -17.15
CA ASP A 272 15.57 -19.74 -18.58
C ASP A 272 14.58 -18.62 -18.94
N ILE A 273 14.74 -17.45 -18.34
CA ILE A 273 13.91 -16.27 -18.61
C ILE A 273 14.34 -15.64 -19.93
N SER A 274 13.40 -15.55 -20.88
CA SER A 274 13.66 -14.94 -22.19
C SER A 274 12.49 -14.06 -22.62
N PHE A 275 12.74 -12.80 -22.93
CA PHE A 275 11.76 -11.84 -23.45
C PHE A 275 12.44 -10.62 -24.07
N ASP A 276 11.67 -9.84 -24.82
CA ASP A 276 12.06 -8.54 -25.37
C ASP A 276 11.14 -7.45 -24.86
N VAL A 277 11.59 -6.19 -24.86
CA VAL A 277 10.73 -5.00 -24.68
C VAL A 277 11.08 -4.00 -25.77
N LYS A 278 10.08 -3.57 -26.56
CA LYS A 278 10.24 -2.66 -27.69
C LYS A 278 10.08 -1.19 -27.26
N ALA A 279 10.63 -0.29 -28.05
CA ALA A 279 10.34 1.13 -27.92
C ALA A 279 8.82 1.38 -28.04
N GLY A 280 8.26 2.18 -27.15
CA GLY A 280 6.82 2.47 -27.12
C GLY A 280 5.95 1.38 -26.48
N GLU A 281 6.55 0.28 -25.99
CA GLU A 281 5.83 -0.87 -25.45
C GLU A 281 5.84 -0.88 -23.92
N VAL A 282 4.72 -1.31 -23.34
CA VAL A 282 4.62 -1.74 -21.93
C VAL A 282 4.46 -3.25 -21.89
N VAL A 283 5.46 -3.94 -21.36
CA VAL A 283 5.38 -5.39 -21.08
C VAL A 283 5.06 -5.58 -19.61
N GLY A 284 3.92 -6.21 -19.31
CA GLY A 284 3.54 -6.56 -17.97
C GLY A 284 4.16 -7.89 -17.54
N LEU A 285 4.67 -7.96 -16.31
CA LEU A 285 5.16 -9.20 -15.73
C LEU A 285 4.27 -9.56 -14.54
N ALA A 286 3.34 -10.51 -14.78
CA ALA A 286 2.36 -11.01 -13.82
C ALA A 286 2.81 -12.34 -13.20
N GLY A 287 2.18 -12.75 -12.09
CA GLY A 287 2.42 -14.03 -11.44
C GLY A 287 2.09 -13.99 -9.95
N LEU A 288 2.03 -15.15 -9.31
CA LEU A 288 1.79 -15.26 -7.88
C LEU A 288 2.93 -14.63 -7.05
N VAL A 289 2.64 -14.32 -5.79
CA VAL A 289 3.66 -13.85 -4.84
C VAL A 289 4.78 -14.91 -4.73
N GLY A 290 6.03 -14.45 -4.84
CA GLY A 290 7.20 -15.35 -4.85
C GLY A 290 7.50 -16.03 -6.20
N ALA A 291 6.85 -15.62 -7.31
CA ALA A 291 7.14 -16.15 -8.64
C ALA A 291 8.52 -15.75 -9.21
N GLY A 292 9.26 -14.84 -8.56
CA GLY A 292 10.61 -14.42 -8.98
C GLY A 292 10.65 -13.15 -9.84
N ARG A 293 9.57 -12.39 -9.90
CA ARG A 293 9.43 -11.19 -10.76
C ARG A 293 10.44 -10.09 -10.42
N THR A 294 10.49 -9.69 -9.14
CA THR A 294 11.43 -8.67 -8.62
C THR A 294 12.87 -9.11 -8.80
N GLU A 295 13.17 -10.38 -8.58
CA GLU A 295 14.50 -10.96 -8.73
C GLU A 295 14.98 -10.89 -10.20
N VAL A 296 14.09 -11.17 -11.17
CA VAL A 296 14.38 -10.99 -12.61
C VAL A 296 14.64 -9.52 -12.93
N ALA A 297 13.81 -8.59 -12.46
CA ALA A 297 14.00 -7.15 -12.68
C ALA A 297 15.35 -6.67 -12.14
N ARG A 298 15.71 -7.08 -10.94
CA ARG A 298 16.97 -6.73 -10.28
C ARG A 298 18.17 -7.32 -11.00
N ALA A 299 18.06 -8.55 -11.50
CA ALA A 299 19.12 -9.20 -12.29
C ALA A 299 19.29 -8.52 -13.65
N VAL A 300 18.22 -8.15 -14.35
CA VAL A 300 18.27 -7.38 -15.60
C VAL A 300 18.92 -6.01 -15.40
N PHE A 301 18.65 -5.34 -14.30
CA PHE A 301 19.29 -4.07 -13.92
C PHE A 301 20.73 -4.23 -13.42
N GLY A 302 21.19 -5.46 -13.21
CA GLY A 302 22.55 -5.74 -12.70
C GLY A 302 22.70 -5.53 -11.18
N ALA A 303 21.59 -5.35 -10.44
CA ALA A 303 21.61 -5.23 -8.97
C ALA A 303 21.83 -6.58 -8.30
N ASP A 304 21.31 -7.66 -8.87
CA ASP A 304 21.52 -9.04 -8.40
C ASP A 304 22.33 -9.85 -9.42
N PRO A 305 23.14 -10.83 -8.97
CA PRO A 305 23.89 -11.71 -9.85
C PRO A 305 22.96 -12.70 -10.58
N TYR A 306 23.42 -13.22 -11.73
CA TYR A 306 22.82 -14.35 -12.42
C TYR A 306 23.90 -15.27 -12.98
N ASP A 307 23.59 -16.57 -13.15
CA ASP A 307 24.57 -17.59 -13.48
C ASP A 307 24.74 -17.74 -14.99
N ALA A 308 23.64 -17.77 -15.74
CA ALA A 308 23.61 -17.94 -17.20
C ALA A 308 22.69 -16.93 -17.88
N GLY A 309 22.83 -16.83 -19.20
CA GLY A 309 22.02 -15.95 -20.04
C GLY A 309 22.71 -14.63 -20.39
N THR A 310 21.95 -13.77 -21.10
CA THR A 310 22.42 -12.45 -21.54
C THR A 310 21.32 -11.40 -21.41
N VAL A 311 21.74 -10.17 -21.12
CA VAL A 311 20.92 -8.96 -21.15
C VAL A 311 21.55 -8.02 -22.17
N GLU A 312 20.77 -7.53 -23.12
CA GLU A 312 21.21 -6.61 -24.18
C GLU A 312 20.29 -5.39 -24.21
N VAL A 313 20.86 -4.21 -24.42
CA VAL A 313 20.14 -2.95 -24.59
C VAL A 313 20.57 -2.28 -25.88
N GLY A 314 19.61 -2.06 -26.80
CA GLY A 314 19.92 -1.51 -28.13
C GLY A 314 20.91 -2.34 -28.92
N GLY A 315 20.99 -3.65 -28.68
CA GLY A 315 21.91 -4.59 -29.33
C GLY A 315 23.29 -4.70 -28.65
N GLU A 316 23.54 -3.95 -27.58
CA GLU A 316 24.78 -4.05 -26.81
C GLU A 316 24.59 -4.95 -25.58
N ARG A 317 25.46 -5.95 -25.45
CA ARG A 317 25.43 -6.90 -24.31
C ARG A 317 25.98 -6.25 -23.06
N LEU A 318 25.24 -6.34 -21.97
CA LEU A 318 25.65 -5.84 -20.65
C LEU A 318 26.56 -6.82 -19.89
N GLY A 319 27.44 -6.27 -19.06
CA GLY A 319 28.18 -7.05 -18.08
C GLY A 319 27.26 -7.65 -17.01
N LYS A 320 27.60 -8.85 -16.54
CA LYS A 320 26.86 -9.47 -15.42
C LYS A 320 27.08 -8.69 -14.14
N HIS A 321 26.00 -8.49 -13.36
CA HIS A 321 26.05 -7.85 -12.04
C HIS A 321 26.77 -6.49 -12.06
N ASP A 322 26.41 -5.63 -13.01
CA ASP A 322 26.99 -4.30 -13.19
C ASP A 322 25.91 -3.23 -13.39
N VAL A 323 25.49 -2.63 -12.29
CA VAL A 323 24.51 -1.52 -12.26
C VAL A 323 25.02 -0.32 -13.07
N THR A 324 26.34 -0.06 -13.04
CA THR A 324 26.91 1.10 -13.77
C THR A 324 26.80 0.91 -15.27
N ALA A 325 27.07 -0.30 -15.76
CA ALA A 325 26.88 -0.64 -17.17
C ALA A 325 25.40 -0.56 -17.58
N ALA A 326 24.47 -1.09 -16.76
CA ALA A 326 23.05 -1.02 -17.02
C ALA A 326 22.54 0.44 -17.09
N MET A 327 22.94 1.27 -16.14
CA MET A 327 22.64 2.71 -16.14
C MET A 327 23.22 3.41 -17.38
N GLY A 328 24.50 3.11 -17.71
CA GLY A 328 25.17 3.67 -18.90
C GLY A 328 24.50 3.29 -20.23
N ALA A 329 23.90 2.10 -20.29
CA ALA A 329 23.12 1.62 -21.44
C ALA A 329 21.70 2.21 -21.49
N GLY A 330 21.27 2.93 -20.45
CA GLY A 330 19.97 3.59 -20.38
C GLY A 330 18.87 2.74 -19.76
N ILE A 331 19.19 1.82 -18.81
CA ILE A 331 18.19 1.15 -17.97
C ILE A 331 18.02 1.93 -16.67
N GLY A 332 16.76 2.15 -16.26
CA GLY A 332 16.38 2.63 -14.95
C GLY A 332 15.50 1.63 -14.22
N LEU A 333 15.70 1.49 -12.90
CA LEU A 333 14.88 0.63 -12.04
C LEU A 333 14.18 1.47 -10.96
N VAL A 334 12.87 1.44 -10.98
CA VAL A 334 12.00 1.93 -9.89
C VAL A 334 11.68 0.73 -9.01
N PRO A 335 12.22 0.66 -7.78
CA PRO A 335 12.06 -0.50 -6.91
C PRO A 335 10.71 -0.50 -6.19
N GLU A 336 10.27 -1.68 -5.74
CA GLU A 336 9.08 -1.88 -4.92
C GLU A 336 9.13 -1.05 -3.61
N ASP A 337 10.23 -1.14 -2.87
CA ASP A 337 10.46 -0.31 -1.67
C ASP A 337 11.07 1.04 -2.04
N ARG A 338 10.19 1.97 -2.44
CA ARG A 338 10.64 3.33 -2.80
C ARG A 338 11.31 4.08 -1.65
N LYS A 339 10.92 3.80 -0.38
CA LYS A 339 11.44 4.51 0.79
C LYS A 339 12.83 4.02 1.20
N GLY A 340 13.06 2.71 1.15
CA GLY A 340 14.33 2.11 1.53
C GLY A 340 15.34 2.02 0.40
N GLN A 341 14.89 1.89 -0.86
CA GLN A 341 15.75 1.65 -2.01
C GLN A 341 15.66 2.74 -3.08
N GLY A 342 14.53 3.42 -3.19
CA GLY A 342 14.27 4.40 -4.24
C GLY A 342 14.73 5.82 -3.91
N LEU A 343 14.72 6.22 -2.65
CA LEU A 343 14.88 7.61 -2.18
C LEU A 343 15.82 7.70 -0.97
N VAL A 344 16.49 8.84 -0.85
CA VAL A 344 17.15 9.28 0.38
C VAL A 344 16.18 10.23 1.08
N LEU A 345 15.39 9.72 2.05
CA LEU A 345 14.24 10.41 2.63
C LEU A 345 14.58 11.74 3.30
N ASP A 346 15.76 11.84 3.93
CA ASP A 346 16.23 13.05 4.61
C ASP A 346 16.91 14.06 3.67
N ALA A 347 17.08 13.70 2.39
CA ALA A 347 17.58 14.60 1.36
C ALA A 347 16.43 15.37 0.69
N SER A 348 16.78 16.50 0.05
CA SER A 348 15.84 17.32 -0.69
C SER A 348 15.38 16.65 -2.00
N VAL A 349 14.31 17.18 -2.61
CA VAL A 349 13.85 16.78 -3.95
C VAL A 349 14.96 16.97 -4.97
N GLN A 350 15.69 18.10 -4.94
CA GLN A 350 16.80 18.37 -5.84
C GLN A 350 17.89 17.31 -5.73
N GLU A 351 18.32 16.97 -4.53
CA GLU A 351 19.37 15.99 -4.29
C GLU A 351 18.95 14.60 -4.76
N ASN A 352 17.72 14.18 -4.47
CA ASN A 352 17.18 12.89 -4.95
C ASN A 352 17.11 12.82 -6.47
N LEU A 353 16.60 13.85 -7.14
CA LEU A 353 16.55 13.91 -8.60
C LEU A 353 17.96 13.87 -9.22
N GLY A 354 18.91 14.60 -8.65
CA GLY A 354 20.28 14.68 -9.16
C GLY A 354 21.17 13.47 -8.85
N LEU A 355 20.71 12.53 -8.02
CA LEU A 355 21.55 11.44 -7.48
C LEU A 355 22.17 10.56 -8.58
N VAL A 356 21.38 10.15 -9.56
CA VAL A 356 21.83 9.26 -10.65
C VAL A 356 22.77 9.97 -11.63
N THR A 357 22.59 11.27 -11.82
CA THR A 357 23.39 12.11 -12.73
C THR A 357 24.58 12.78 -12.06
N LEU A 358 24.88 12.47 -10.80
CA LEU A 358 25.93 13.14 -10.02
C LEU A 358 27.30 13.05 -10.72
N ARG A 359 27.63 11.88 -11.30
CA ARG A 359 28.89 11.69 -12.04
C ARG A 359 28.97 12.58 -13.28
N SER A 360 27.95 12.64 -14.11
CA SER A 360 27.91 13.45 -15.33
C SER A 360 27.85 14.97 -15.03
N ALA A 361 27.27 15.35 -13.90
CA ALA A 361 27.23 16.73 -13.41
C ALA A 361 28.51 17.18 -12.68
N THR A 362 29.52 16.29 -12.56
CA THR A 362 30.78 16.59 -11.85
C THR A 362 31.87 16.85 -12.87
N ARG A 363 32.50 18.03 -12.79
CA ARG A 363 33.68 18.41 -13.58
C ARG A 363 34.86 18.66 -12.65
N SER A 364 35.99 18.00 -12.88
CA SER A 364 37.21 18.14 -12.06
C SER A 364 36.98 17.99 -10.56
N GLY A 365 36.08 17.07 -10.14
CA GLY A 365 35.73 16.84 -8.75
C GLY A 365 34.72 17.83 -8.15
N ILE A 366 34.26 18.81 -8.91
CA ILE A 366 33.28 19.82 -8.45
C ILE A 366 31.94 19.56 -9.13
N VAL A 367 30.88 19.46 -8.34
CA VAL A 367 29.50 19.29 -8.83
C VAL A 367 28.94 20.62 -9.34
N ASP A 368 28.36 20.61 -10.53
CA ASP A 368 27.58 21.74 -11.05
C ASP A 368 26.19 21.80 -10.37
N VAL A 369 26.16 22.35 -9.17
CA VAL A 369 24.93 22.49 -8.36
C VAL A 369 23.88 23.35 -9.09
N LYS A 370 24.31 24.38 -9.86
CA LYS A 370 23.36 25.24 -10.60
C LYS A 370 22.71 24.50 -11.75
N GLY A 371 23.52 23.78 -12.55
CA GLY A 371 23.01 22.95 -13.63
C GLY A 371 22.08 21.84 -13.13
N GLN A 372 22.44 21.14 -12.04
CA GLN A 372 21.58 20.15 -11.40
C GLN A 372 20.26 20.75 -10.92
N ARG A 373 20.28 21.94 -10.29
CA ARG A 373 19.08 22.61 -9.84
C ARG A 373 18.12 22.93 -10.99
N THR A 374 18.67 23.43 -12.10
CA THR A 374 17.89 23.75 -13.31
C THR A 374 17.28 22.49 -13.93
N ALA A 375 18.05 21.41 -14.03
CA ALA A 375 17.58 20.13 -14.54
C ALA A 375 16.51 19.51 -13.63
N ALA A 376 16.73 19.53 -12.31
CA ALA A 376 15.75 19.07 -11.31
C ALA A 376 14.45 19.88 -11.35
N ALA A 377 14.53 21.21 -11.51
CA ALA A 377 13.33 22.05 -11.64
C ALA A 377 12.50 21.66 -12.86
N ARG A 378 13.16 21.51 -14.02
CA ARG A 378 12.49 21.13 -15.28
C ARG A 378 11.78 19.79 -15.16
N ILE A 379 12.44 18.76 -14.62
CA ILE A 379 11.84 17.43 -14.54
C ILE A 379 10.72 17.38 -13.47
N ALA A 380 10.89 18.08 -12.36
CA ALA A 380 9.85 18.18 -11.33
C ALA A 380 8.59 18.88 -11.85
N GLU A 381 8.74 19.91 -12.67
CA GLU A 381 7.65 20.61 -13.36
C GLU A 381 6.99 19.69 -14.40
N GLN A 382 7.78 19.05 -15.27
CA GLN A 382 7.30 18.10 -16.27
C GLN A 382 6.46 16.98 -15.67
N LEU A 383 6.88 16.44 -14.51
CA LEU A 383 6.17 15.36 -13.81
C LEU A 383 5.04 15.88 -12.91
N GLY A 384 4.84 17.18 -12.83
CA GLY A 384 3.84 17.78 -11.95
C GLY A 384 4.06 17.40 -10.48
N VAL A 385 5.31 17.42 -9.99
CA VAL A 385 5.62 17.12 -8.58
C VAL A 385 5.11 18.24 -7.70
N ARG A 386 4.14 17.95 -6.84
CA ARG A 386 3.57 18.94 -5.89
C ARG A 386 4.47 19.07 -4.67
N MET A 387 5.18 20.19 -4.57
CA MET A 387 6.15 20.49 -3.52
C MET A 387 6.18 21.99 -3.21
N ALA A 388 6.63 22.37 -2.02
CA ALA A 388 6.82 23.77 -1.65
C ALA A 388 8.06 24.40 -2.36
N GLY A 389 8.97 23.55 -2.84
CA GLY A 389 10.18 23.92 -3.57
C GLY A 389 11.21 22.80 -3.58
N LEU A 390 12.23 22.89 -4.43
CA LEU A 390 13.26 21.88 -4.63
C LEU A 390 14.06 21.51 -3.36
N GLY A 391 14.12 22.41 -2.38
CA GLY A 391 14.76 22.17 -1.08
C GLY A 391 13.90 21.40 -0.08
N GLN A 392 12.65 21.05 -0.42
CA GLN A 392 11.78 20.28 0.46
C GLN A 392 12.31 18.86 0.62
N HIS A 393 12.33 18.33 1.86
CA HIS A 393 12.71 16.95 2.13
C HIS A 393 11.68 15.98 1.58
N VAL A 394 12.13 14.95 0.86
CA VAL A 394 11.27 13.98 0.18
C VAL A 394 10.35 13.22 1.14
N ARG A 395 10.77 12.99 2.38
CA ARG A 395 9.94 12.34 3.42
C ARG A 395 8.61 13.07 3.69
N THR A 396 8.52 14.37 3.38
CA THR A 396 7.33 15.19 3.62
C THR A 396 6.37 15.23 2.44
N LEU A 397 6.73 14.60 1.32
CA LEU A 397 5.88 14.49 0.15
C LEU A 397 4.86 13.34 0.31
N SER A 398 3.72 13.46 -0.39
CA SER A 398 2.78 12.32 -0.54
C SER A 398 3.43 11.17 -1.31
N GLY A 399 2.88 9.96 -1.17
CA GLY A 399 3.37 8.75 -1.84
C GLY A 399 3.49 8.91 -3.36
N GLY A 400 2.48 9.47 -4.02
CA GLY A 400 2.50 9.74 -5.47
C GLY A 400 3.60 10.72 -5.88
N ASN A 401 3.83 11.80 -5.10
CA ASN A 401 4.91 12.74 -5.39
C ASN A 401 6.30 12.13 -5.12
N GLN A 402 6.44 11.27 -4.12
CA GLN A 402 7.66 10.48 -3.91
C GLN A 402 7.95 9.59 -5.12
N GLN A 403 6.93 8.90 -5.65
CA GLN A 403 7.06 8.04 -6.82
C GLN A 403 7.49 8.81 -8.07
N LYS A 404 6.90 9.99 -8.30
CA LYS A 404 7.31 10.90 -9.37
C LYS A 404 8.78 11.32 -9.25
N VAL A 405 9.29 11.54 -8.03
CA VAL A 405 10.72 11.83 -7.80
C VAL A 405 11.58 10.62 -8.14
N VAL A 406 11.17 9.39 -7.78
CA VAL A 406 11.91 8.15 -8.15
C VAL A 406 11.96 7.97 -9.67
N ILE A 407 10.85 8.17 -10.38
CA ILE A 407 10.84 8.10 -11.84
C ILE A 407 11.68 9.24 -12.44
N GLY A 408 11.52 10.46 -11.92
CA GLY A 408 12.20 11.66 -12.39
C GLY A 408 13.73 11.57 -12.36
N LYS A 409 14.30 10.90 -11.35
CA LYS A 409 15.77 10.72 -11.30
C LYS A 409 16.30 9.89 -12.46
N TRP A 410 15.53 8.91 -12.95
CA TRP A 410 15.89 8.10 -14.09
C TRP A 410 15.72 8.84 -15.41
N LEU A 411 14.67 9.67 -15.54
CA LEU A 411 14.47 10.50 -16.71
C LEU A 411 15.57 11.57 -16.87
N LEU A 412 16.13 12.07 -15.76
CA LEU A 412 17.32 12.93 -15.79
C LEU A 412 18.59 12.21 -16.28
N ALA A 413 18.64 10.89 -16.13
CA ALA A 413 19.77 10.06 -16.57
C ALA A 413 19.64 9.58 -18.03
N ASP A 414 18.68 10.15 -18.79
CA ASP A 414 18.44 9.81 -20.21
C ASP A 414 18.19 8.31 -20.44
N THR A 415 17.41 7.69 -19.54
CA THR A 415 17.04 6.28 -19.63
C THR A 415 16.13 6.04 -20.83
N ARG A 416 16.28 4.88 -21.48
CA ARG A 416 15.45 4.41 -22.59
C ARG A 416 14.57 3.23 -22.21
N VAL A 417 14.99 2.47 -21.21
CA VAL A 417 14.27 1.31 -20.66
C VAL A 417 13.98 1.58 -19.19
N LEU A 418 12.72 1.55 -18.82
CA LEU A 418 12.29 1.70 -17.43
C LEU A 418 11.69 0.38 -16.91
N ILE A 419 12.27 -0.14 -15.85
CA ILE A 419 11.73 -1.26 -15.09
C ILE A 419 10.99 -0.64 -13.90
N LEU A 420 9.68 -0.88 -13.83
CA LEU A 420 8.79 -0.37 -12.79
C LEU A 420 8.31 -1.55 -11.94
N ASP A 421 8.87 -1.69 -10.74
CA ASP A 421 8.48 -2.74 -9.81
C ASP A 421 7.50 -2.18 -8.78
N GLU A 422 6.25 -2.65 -8.84
CA GLU A 422 5.11 -2.19 -8.02
C GLU A 422 4.95 -0.65 -8.05
N PRO A 423 4.82 -0.01 -9.24
CA PRO A 423 4.91 1.45 -9.38
C PRO A 423 3.85 2.21 -8.61
N THR A 424 2.73 1.59 -8.30
CA THR A 424 1.59 2.25 -7.64
C THR A 424 1.32 1.72 -6.22
N ARG A 425 2.20 0.88 -5.68
CA ARG A 425 2.04 0.33 -4.34
C ARG A 425 2.09 1.42 -3.27
N GLY A 426 1.06 1.44 -2.40
CA GLY A 426 0.94 2.43 -1.33
C GLY A 426 0.81 3.88 -1.82
N ILE A 427 0.18 4.05 -2.98
CA ILE A 427 -0.22 5.35 -3.54
C ILE A 427 -1.76 5.39 -3.59
N ASP A 428 -2.32 6.57 -3.41
CA ASP A 428 -3.76 6.79 -3.55
C ASP A 428 -4.24 6.65 -5.01
N VAL A 429 -5.55 6.40 -5.19
CA VAL A 429 -6.13 6.08 -6.50
C VAL A 429 -5.91 7.21 -7.52
N GLY A 430 -6.03 8.48 -7.11
CA GLY A 430 -5.80 9.60 -8.02
C GLY A 430 -4.36 9.73 -8.45
N ALA A 431 -3.41 9.50 -7.53
CA ALA A 431 -1.99 9.49 -7.87
C ALA A 431 -1.61 8.27 -8.75
N LYS A 432 -2.31 7.11 -8.64
CA LYS A 432 -2.13 5.98 -9.57
C LYS A 432 -2.39 6.41 -11.01
N VAL A 433 -3.51 7.09 -11.26
CA VAL A 433 -3.86 7.60 -12.61
C VAL A 433 -2.79 8.55 -13.14
N GLU A 434 -2.23 9.43 -12.30
CA GLU A 434 -1.14 10.33 -12.71
C GLU A 434 0.12 9.55 -13.12
N ILE A 435 0.43 8.43 -12.44
CA ILE A 435 1.54 7.53 -12.82
C ILE A 435 1.24 6.80 -14.14
N TYR A 436 0.01 6.35 -14.36
CA TYR A 436 -0.38 5.71 -15.63
C TYR A 436 -0.29 6.67 -16.82
N GLN A 437 -0.72 7.92 -16.64
CA GLN A 437 -0.56 8.97 -17.65
C GLN A 437 0.93 9.21 -17.97
N LEU A 438 1.77 9.25 -16.93
CA LEU A 438 3.22 9.35 -17.11
C LEU A 438 3.80 8.17 -17.89
N ILE A 439 3.37 6.93 -17.64
CA ILE A 439 3.79 5.75 -18.41
C ILE A 439 3.39 5.90 -19.88
N ASN A 440 2.19 6.43 -20.18
CA ASN A 440 1.78 6.70 -21.56
C ASN A 440 2.65 7.76 -22.24
N GLU A 441 2.94 8.87 -21.57
CA GLU A 441 3.84 9.92 -22.10
C GLU A 441 5.24 9.36 -22.39
N LEU A 442 5.75 8.51 -21.51
CA LEU A 442 7.05 7.85 -21.69
C LEU A 442 7.05 6.92 -22.90
N THR A 443 6.02 6.06 -23.03
CA THR A 443 5.94 5.16 -24.18
C THR A 443 5.67 5.92 -25.48
N ALA A 444 4.86 6.97 -25.46
CA ALA A 444 4.66 7.85 -26.63
C ALA A 444 5.96 8.54 -27.07
N SER A 445 6.88 8.82 -26.12
CA SER A 445 8.22 9.35 -26.43
C SER A 445 9.26 8.27 -26.79
N GLY A 446 8.85 7.00 -26.93
CA GLY A 446 9.68 5.89 -27.39
C GLY A 446 10.42 5.12 -26.28
N HIS A 447 10.11 5.34 -25.00
CA HIS A 447 10.67 4.51 -23.93
C HIS A 447 10.07 3.10 -23.95
N ALA A 448 10.87 2.11 -23.59
CA ALA A 448 10.43 0.75 -23.31
C ALA A 448 10.14 0.62 -21.80
N VAL A 449 9.02 0.01 -21.44
CA VAL A 449 8.61 -0.17 -20.04
C VAL A 449 8.40 -1.65 -19.73
N LEU A 450 9.10 -2.17 -18.71
CA LEU A 450 8.79 -3.44 -18.08
C LEU A 450 8.09 -3.14 -16.76
N MET A 451 6.81 -3.48 -16.66
CA MET A 451 5.98 -3.19 -15.49
C MET A 451 5.66 -4.47 -14.72
N ILE A 452 6.02 -4.48 -13.45
CA ILE A 452 5.73 -5.56 -12.51
C ILE A 452 4.69 -5.04 -11.54
N SER A 453 3.58 -5.76 -11.37
CA SER A 453 2.59 -5.45 -10.34
C SER A 453 1.94 -6.71 -9.79
N SER A 454 1.60 -6.67 -8.50
CA SER A 454 0.74 -7.66 -7.84
C SER A 454 -0.76 -7.37 -8.06
N ASP A 455 -1.08 -6.14 -8.48
CA ASP A 455 -2.43 -5.69 -8.86
C ASP A 455 -2.70 -6.15 -10.31
N LEU A 456 -3.38 -7.30 -10.45
CA LEU A 456 -3.61 -7.90 -11.77
C LEU A 456 -4.43 -6.99 -12.70
N PRO A 457 -5.50 -6.30 -12.24
CA PRO A 457 -6.17 -5.26 -13.02
C PRO A 457 -5.23 -4.18 -13.58
N GLU A 458 -4.22 -3.74 -12.78
CA GLU A 458 -3.22 -2.77 -13.23
C GLU A 458 -2.38 -3.32 -14.38
N VAL A 459 -1.86 -4.56 -14.23
CA VAL A 459 -1.08 -5.22 -15.29
C VAL A 459 -1.90 -5.34 -16.57
N LEU A 460 -3.14 -5.83 -16.47
CA LEU A 460 -4.03 -6.04 -17.62
C LEU A 460 -4.41 -4.71 -18.29
N GLY A 461 -4.69 -3.67 -17.49
CA GLY A 461 -5.12 -2.38 -18.01
C GLY A 461 -4.01 -1.56 -18.65
N MET A 462 -2.77 -1.69 -18.16
CA MET A 462 -1.64 -0.86 -18.58
C MET A 462 -0.65 -1.53 -19.54
N SER A 463 -0.72 -2.86 -19.75
CA SER A 463 0.24 -3.58 -20.57
C SER A 463 -0.25 -3.77 -22.02
N ASP A 464 0.68 -3.87 -22.96
CA ASP A 464 0.39 -4.23 -24.36
C ASP A 464 0.42 -5.75 -24.53
N ARG A 465 1.20 -6.44 -23.72
CA ARG A 465 1.22 -7.89 -23.52
C ARG A 465 1.69 -8.22 -22.10
N VAL A 466 1.32 -9.41 -21.63
CA VAL A 466 1.58 -9.88 -20.28
C VAL A 466 2.40 -11.17 -20.34
N LEU A 467 3.55 -11.17 -19.69
CA LEU A 467 4.34 -12.35 -19.38
C LEU A 467 3.89 -12.89 -18.03
N VAL A 468 3.52 -14.14 -17.97
CA VAL A 468 3.08 -14.78 -16.72
C VAL A 468 4.22 -15.60 -16.15
N MET A 469 4.65 -15.28 -14.93
CA MET A 469 5.68 -16.04 -14.22
C MET A 469 5.07 -17.01 -13.21
N ALA A 470 5.64 -18.21 -13.16
CA ALA A 470 5.35 -19.21 -12.14
C ALA A 470 6.65 -19.93 -11.75
N GLN A 471 6.91 -20.06 -10.45
CA GLN A 471 8.07 -20.78 -9.90
C GLN A 471 9.40 -20.46 -10.62
N GLY A 472 9.66 -19.17 -10.81
CA GLY A 472 10.90 -18.70 -11.42
C GLY A 472 11.02 -18.94 -12.94
N ARG A 473 9.94 -19.25 -13.66
CA ARG A 473 9.91 -19.43 -15.11
C ARG A 473 8.80 -18.61 -15.77
N ILE A 474 8.95 -18.29 -17.06
CA ILE A 474 7.85 -17.75 -17.85
C ILE A 474 6.93 -18.92 -18.23
N ALA A 475 5.72 -18.92 -17.67
CA ALA A 475 4.68 -19.92 -17.93
C ALA A 475 3.98 -19.68 -19.27
N GLY A 476 3.92 -18.43 -19.73
CA GLY A 476 3.32 -18.06 -21.01
C GLY A 476 3.32 -16.56 -21.23
N GLU A 477 2.91 -16.18 -22.43
CA GLU A 477 2.74 -14.79 -22.87
C GLU A 477 1.34 -14.62 -23.43
N LEU A 478 0.66 -13.55 -23.03
CA LEU A 478 -0.68 -13.20 -23.48
C LEU A 478 -0.67 -11.77 -24.05
N PRO A 479 -1.14 -11.57 -25.31
CA PRO A 479 -1.40 -10.22 -25.81
C PRO A 479 -2.55 -9.58 -25.00
N ALA A 480 -2.56 -8.24 -24.90
CA ALA A 480 -3.50 -7.52 -24.03
C ALA A 480 -4.97 -7.88 -24.26
N HIS A 481 -5.38 -8.15 -25.52
CA HIS A 481 -6.76 -8.47 -25.84
C HIS A 481 -7.20 -9.90 -25.44
N GLU A 482 -6.25 -10.78 -25.13
CA GLU A 482 -6.48 -12.16 -24.63
C GLU A 482 -6.19 -12.28 -23.14
N ALA A 483 -5.50 -11.30 -22.56
CA ALA A 483 -5.12 -11.29 -21.16
C ALA A 483 -6.34 -10.97 -20.28
N THR A 484 -6.91 -12.00 -19.66
CA THR A 484 -7.93 -11.90 -18.62
C THR A 484 -7.37 -12.37 -17.28
N GLN A 485 -8.00 -12.00 -16.18
CA GLN A 485 -7.59 -12.49 -14.85
C GLN A 485 -7.56 -14.01 -14.80
N ASP A 486 -8.60 -14.66 -15.34
CA ASP A 486 -8.71 -16.13 -15.37
C ASP A 486 -7.61 -16.76 -16.24
N ALA A 487 -7.28 -16.19 -17.41
CA ALA A 487 -6.23 -16.69 -18.28
C ALA A 487 -4.84 -16.58 -17.62
N VAL A 488 -4.54 -15.46 -16.97
CA VAL A 488 -3.29 -15.26 -16.24
C VAL A 488 -3.19 -16.21 -15.06
N MET A 489 -4.26 -16.35 -14.27
CA MET A 489 -4.29 -17.27 -13.14
C MET A 489 -4.19 -18.73 -13.57
N ALA A 490 -4.86 -19.13 -14.66
CA ALA A 490 -4.75 -20.47 -15.21
C ALA A 490 -3.30 -20.82 -15.61
N LEU A 491 -2.58 -19.90 -16.27
CA LEU A 491 -1.17 -20.10 -16.61
C LEU A 491 -0.29 -20.17 -15.36
N ALA A 492 -0.48 -19.27 -14.39
CA ALA A 492 0.30 -19.26 -13.18
C ALA A 492 0.13 -20.54 -12.34
N VAL A 493 -1.10 -21.07 -12.23
CA VAL A 493 -1.41 -22.28 -11.46
C VAL A 493 -1.01 -23.56 -12.22
N SER A 494 -1.31 -23.66 -13.51
CA SER A 494 -0.99 -24.84 -14.32
C SER A 494 0.52 -25.12 -14.34
N ALA A 495 1.33 -24.08 -14.52
CA ALA A 495 2.79 -24.21 -14.50
C ALA A 495 3.31 -24.57 -13.10
N ALA A 496 2.67 -24.10 -12.02
CA ALA A 496 3.03 -24.45 -10.65
C ALA A 496 2.79 -25.95 -10.35
N LEU A 497 1.77 -26.54 -10.95
CA LEU A 497 1.45 -27.99 -10.78
C LEU A 497 2.41 -28.90 -11.57
N VAL A 498 2.88 -28.45 -12.74
CA VAL A 498 3.78 -29.25 -13.62
C VAL A 498 5.23 -29.26 -13.11
N ILE A 499 5.65 -28.20 -12.41
CA ILE A 499 7.04 -28.01 -11.97
C ILE A 499 7.29 -28.55 -10.54
N ALA A 500 6.24 -28.89 -9.77
CA ALA A 500 6.39 -29.48 -8.44
C ALA A 500 7.12 -30.85 -8.58
N PRO A 501 8.37 -31.01 -8.09
CA PRO A 501 9.00 -32.32 -8.08
C PRO A 501 8.21 -33.24 -7.17
N ASP A 502 8.04 -34.49 -7.63
CA ASP A 502 7.37 -35.57 -6.91
C ASP A 502 8.14 -35.87 -5.61
N LYS A 503 7.86 -35.15 -4.54
CA LYS A 503 8.50 -35.33 -3.20
C LYS A 503 8.20 -36.70 -2.58
N HIS A 504 7.45 -37.55 -3.26
CA HIS A 504 7.13 -38.91 -2.82
C HIS A 504 8.04 -39.98 -3.42
N ALA A 505 8.92 -39.67 -4.39
CA ALA A 505 9.81 -40.66 -4.99
C ALA A 505 11.08 -40.92 -4.17
N GLU A 506 11.59 -39.95 -3.42
CA GLU A 506 12.83 -40.11 -2.63
C GLU A 506 12.68 -40.91 -1.32
N HIS A 507 11.46 -41.15 -0.84
CA HIS A 507 11.25 -41.98 0.37
C HIS A 507 11.01 -43.46 0.07
N ALA A 508 10.87 -43.86 -1.18
CA ALA A 508 10.66 -45.28 -1.56
C ALA A 508 12.00 -46.03 -1.82
N GLU A 509 13.05 -45.34 -2.25
CA GLU A 509 14.35 -45.98 -2.52
C GLU A 509 15.23 -46.22 -1.27
N ASN A 510 14.98 -45.58 -0.15
CA ASN A 510 15.74 -45.78 1.09
C ASN A 510 15.16 -46.82 2.04
N ALA A 511 14.09 -47.55 1.63
CA ALA A 511 13.46 -48.56 2.46
C ALA A 511 13.88 -50.02 2.12
N GLU A 512 14.66 -50.26 1.06
CA GLU A 512 15.06 -51.60 0.62
C GLU A 512 16.51 -52.03 0.91
N GLU A 513 17.34 -51.18 1.50
CA GLU A 513 18.69 -51.59 1.91
C GLU A 513 18.85 -51.63 3.44
N SER A 514 18.33 -52.68 4.06
CA SER A 514 18.76 -53.12 5.38
C SER A 514 19.32 -54.53 5.25
N PRO A 515 20.67 -54.74 5.39
CA PRO A 515 21.26 -56.08 5.29
C PRO A 515 20.93 -56.89 6.55
N ARG A 516 20.32 -58.04 6.33
CA ARG A 516 20.30 -59.15 7.31
C ARG A 516 21.75 -59.64 7.51
N GLY A 517 22.22 -59.64 8.71
CA GLY A 517 23.54 -60.22 9.02
C GLY A 517 23.77 -60.38 10.51
N HIS A 518 23.54 -61.61 10.99
CA HIS A 518 24.10 -62.34 12.15
C HIS A 518 24.26 -61.65 13.51
#